data_3c3ab5a6b6c1fac0e00ce2dfb2af83dd
#
_entry.id   3c3ab5a6b6c1fac0e00ce2dfb2af83dd
#
_cell.length_a   1.000
_cell.length_b   1.000
_cell.length_c   1.000
_cell.angle_alpha   90.00
_cell.angle_beta   90.00
_cell.angle_gamma   90.00
#
_symmetry.space_group_name_H-M   'P 1'
#
loop_
_entity.id
_entity.type
_entity.pdbx_description
1 polymer ?
#
loop_
_entity_poly.entity_id
_entity_poly.type
_entity_poly.pdbx_seq_one_letter_code
_entity_poly.pdbx_strand_id
1 'polypeptide(L)'
;MNTRLTCPSCGRILSVYKNPAPVVDIIIEVERKIVLIERRFEPFGWAIPGGFVDYGETVEQAAMREAKEETGLEVTLIHLLGVYSDPARDSRKHTISTTFVARATGRPVGGDDARHAALFAPNRLPEPLVFDHDRILKDYRNWMHHSA
;
A
#
# COMPACT_ATOMS: atom_id res chain seq x y z
N MET A 1 -11.17 1.07 20.59
CA MET A 1 -12.17 2.13 20.90
C MET A 1 -13.55 1.59 20.57
N ASN A 2 -14.46 1.62 21.55
CA ASN A 2 -15.84 1.20 21.33
C ASN A 2 -16.70 2.37 20.86
N THR A 3 -17.33 2.24 19.71
CA THR A 3 -18.32 3.20 19.21
C THR A 3 -19.72 2.65 19.45
N ARG A 4 -20.62 3.47 20.01
CA ARG A 4 -22.02 3.12 20.17
C ARG A 4 -22.79 3.54 18.92
N LEU A 5 -23.45 2.59 18.29
CA LEU A 5 -24.35 2.81 17.16
C LEU A 5 -25.77 2.49 17.59
N THR A 6 -26.74 3.28 17.14
CA THR A 6 -28.16 2.99 17.35
C THR A 6 -28.73 2.34 16.13
N CYS A 7 -29.36 1.18 16.29
CA CYS A 7 -30.05 0.50 15.20
C CYS A 7 -31.23 1.37 14.71
N PRO A 8 -31.27 1.75 13.42
CA PRO A 8 -32.32 2.62 12.90
C PRO A 8 -33.71 1.95 12.92
N SER A 9 -33.78 0.62 12.94
CA SER A 9 -35.03 -0.12 12.91
C SER A 9 -35.66 -0.36 14.29
N CYS A 10 -34.86 -0.54 15.35
CA CYS A 10 -35.40 -0.92 16.67
C CYS A 10 -34.84 -0.09 17.84
N GLY A 11 -33.98 0.90 17.58
CA GLY A 11 -33.39 1.76 18.59
C GLY A 11 -32.37 1.09 19.53
N ARG A 12 -32.06 -0.20 19.35
CA ARG A 12 -31.07 -0.92 20.19
C ARG A 12 -29.68 -0.31 20.01
N ILE A 13 -29.01 -0.11 21.13
CA ILE A 13 -27.61 0.33 21.14
C ILE A 13 -26.71 -0.87 20.86
N LEU A 14 -25.87 -0.74 19.82
CA LEU A 14 -24.85 -1.70 19.43
C LEU A 14 -23.48 -1.14 19.80
N SER A 15 -22.64 -1.93 20.45
CA SER A 15 -21.24 -1.60 20.69
C SER A 15 -20.40 -2.19 19.57
N VAL A 16 -19.73 -1.34 18.79
CA VAL A 16 -18.83 -1.76 17.71
C VAL A 16 -17.42 -1.36 18.08
N TYR A 17 -16.52 -2.35 18.05
CA TYR A 17 -15.10 -2.08 18.27
C TYR A 17 -14.47 -1.54 16.98
N LYS A 18 -13.83 -0.37 17.05
CA LYS A 18 -13.17 0.26 15.92
C LYS A 18 -11.67 -0.04 15.95
N ASN A 19 -11.21 -0.86 15.02
CA ASN A 19 -9.79 -1.17 14.80
C ASN A 19 -9.20 -0.32 13.69
N PRO A 20 -7.88 -0.06 13.71
CA PRO A 20 -7.16 0.31 12.49
C PRO A 20 -7.32 -0.77 11.43
N ALA A 21 -7.39 -0.35 10.18
CA ALA A 21 -7.49 -1.30 9.07
C ALA A 21 -6.10 -1.79 8.64
N PRO A 22 -5.86 -3.11 8.53
CA PRO A 22 -4.61 -3.63 8.00
C PRO A 22 -4.55 -3.39 6.49
N VAL A 23 -3.40 -2.88 6.02
CA VAL A 23 -3.08 -2.71 4.60
C VAL A 23 -1.67 -3.19 4.32
N VAL A 24 -1.34 -3.37 3.06
CA VAL A 24 0.01 -3.67 2.57
C VAL A 24 0.42 -2.63 1.55
N ASP A 25 1.71 -2.31 1.52
CA ASP A 25 2.36 -1.55 0.46
C ASP A 25 3.52 -2.39 -0.10
N ILE A 26 3.72 -2.41 -1.42
CA ILE A 26 4.71 -3.25 -2.07
C ILE A 26 5.61 -2.41 -2.96
N ILE A 27 6.88 -2.24 -2.58
CA ILE A 27 7.91 -1.63 -3.43
C ILE A 27 8.41 -2.69 -4.39
N ILE A 28 7.92 -2.65 -5.62
CA ILE A 28 8.23 -3.64 -6.64
C ILE A 28 9.43 -3.16 -7.46
N GLU A 29 10.55 -3.86 -7.34
CA GLU A 29 11.75 -3.63 -8.14
C GLU A 29 11.68 -4.33 -9.49
N VAL A 30 11.90 -3.58 -10.58
CA VAL A 30 12.07 -4.08 -11.93
C VAL A 30 13.28 -3.35 -12.56
N GLU A 31 14.34 -4.06 -12.91
CA GLU A 31 15.52 -3.51 -13.59
C GLU A 31 16.07 -2.22 -12.93
N ARG A 32 16.28 -2.24 -11.62
CA ARG A 32 16.77 -1.08 -10.81
C ARG A 32 15.80 0.11 -10.74
N LYS A 33 14.58 -0.05 -11.19
CA LYS A 33 13.49 0.91 -11.04
C LYS A 33 12.43 0.36 -10.11
N ILE A 34 11.56 1.22 -9.64
CA ILE A 34 10.41 0.83 -8.83
C ILE A 34 9.12 1.15 -9.56
N VAL A 35 8.10 0.35 -9.30
CA VAL A 35 6.75 0.57 -9.83
C VAL A 35 6.01 1.52 -8.90
N LEU A 36 5.42 2.56 -9.47
CA LEU A 36 4.40 3.37 -8.82
C LEU A 36 3.13 3.36 -9.67
N ILE A 37 2.00 3.54 -9.01
CA ILE A 37 0.69 3.64 -9.64
C ILE A 37 0.14 5.06 -9.55
N GLU A 38 -0.52 5.52 -10.60
CA GLU A 38 -1.35 6.72 -10.57
C GLU A 38 -2.75 6.33 -10.10
N ARG A 39 -3.21 6.90 -8.99
CA ARG A 39 -4.48 6.54 -8.38
C ARG A 39 -5.68 7.03 -9.20
N ARG A 40 -6.68 6.17 -9.33
CA ARG A 40 -7.95 6.50 -9.99
C ARG A 40 -8.89 7.30 -9.08
N PHE A 41 -8.78 7.10 -7.76
CA PHE A 41 -9.64 7.69 -6.73
C PHE A 41 -8.84 8.53 -5.74
N GLU A 42 -9.53 9.43 -5.03
CA GLU A 42 -8.90 10.26 -3.99
C GLU A 42 -8.26 9.44 -2.84
N PRO A 43 -7.13 9.92 -2.34
CA PRO A 43 -6.35 11.08 -2.78
C PRO A 43 -5.69 10.82 -4.14
N PHE A 44 -5.78 11.79 -5.07
CA PHE A 44 -5.16 11.69 -6.38
C PHE A 44 -3.66 11.92 -6.31
N GLY A 45 -2.91 11.18 -7.09
CA GLY A 45 -1.45 11.25 -7.16
C GLY A 45 -0.84 9.87 -7.33
N TRP A 46 0.47 9.81 -7.15
CA TRP A 46 1.24 8.59 -7.28
C TRP A 46 1.37 7.88 -5.94
N ALA A 47 1.31 6.57 -5.98
CA ALA A 47 1.37 5.71 -4.80
C ALA A 47 2.24 4.48 -5.04
N ILE A 48 2.78 3.92 -3.97
CA ILE A 48 3.28 2.55 -3.94
C ILE A 48 2.06 1.63 -4.14
N PRO A 49 2.13 0.59 -4.99
CA PRO A 49 1.08 -0.41 -5.09
C PRO A 49 0.73 -1.02 -3.74
N GLY A 50 -0.54 -1.23 -3.47
CA GLY A 50 -0.99 -1.81 -2.21
C GLY A 50 -2.48 -1.62 -1.94
N GLY A 51 -2.98 -2.29 -0.91
CA GLY A 51 -4.38 -2.26 -0.56
C GLY A 51 -4.69 -2.94 0.76
N PHE A 52 -5.97 -3.20 0.99
CA PHE A 52 -6.43 -3.83 2.22
C PHE A 52 -6.11 -5.32 2.25
N VAL A 53 -5.78 -5.80 3.46
CA VAL A 53 -5.68 -7.23 3.74
C VAL A 53 -7.10 -7.77 3.88
N ASP A 54 -7.45 -8.78 3.10
CA ASP A 54 -8.74 -9.45 3.17
C ASP A 54 -8.81 -10.44 4.34
N TYR A 55 -10.02 -10.67 4.83
CA TYR A 55 -10.22 -11.62 5.90
C TYR A 55 -9.80 -13.03 5.46
N GLY A 56 -8.88 -13.64 6.22
CA GLY A 56 -8.40 -14.99 5.98
C GLY A 56 -7.12 -15.09 5.13
N GLU A 57 -6.59 -13.96 4.64
CA GLU A 57 -5.28 -13.96 3.98
C GLU A 57 -4.16 -13.45 4.91
N THR A 58 -2.93 -13.86 4.65
CA THR A 58 -1.74 -13.30 5.30
C THR A 58 -1.34 -11.98 4.64
N VAL A 59 -0.53 -11.15 5.31
CA VAL A 59 -0.02 -9.91 4.71
C VAL A 59 0.85 -10.17 3.47
N GLU A 60 1.55 -11.30 3.41
CA GLU A 60 2.32 -11.72 2.24
C GLU A 60 1.40 -12.09 1.05
N GLN A 61 0.31 -12.80 1.33
CA GLN A 61 -0.70 -13.13 0.31
C GLN A 61 -1.36 -11.86 -0.22
N ALA A 62 -1.77 -10.95 0.66
CA ALA A 62 -2.32 -9.66 0.29
C ALA A 62 -1.34 -8.86 -0.59
N ALA A 63 -0.06 -8.82 -0.23
CA ALA A 63 0.97 -8.11 -0.98
C ALA A 63 1.12 -8.67 -2.41
N MET A 64 1.15 -9.99 -2.57
CA MET A 64 1.24 -10.62 -3.89
C MET A 64 -0.03 -10.41 -4.73
N ARG A 65 -1.21 -10.48 -4.12
CA ARG A 65 -2.50 -10.24 -4.78
C ARG A 65 -2.61 -8.79 -5.25
N GLU A 66 -2.38 -7.81 -4.37
CA GLU A 66 -2.45 -6.38 -4.70
C GLU A 66 -1.44 -6.00 -5.80
N ALA A 67 -0.21 -6.51 -5.73
CA ALA A 67 0.78 -6.30 -6.79
C ALA A 67 0.25 -6.78 -8.15
N LYS A 68 -0.37 -7.95 -8.20
CA LYS A 68 -0.95 -8.51 -9.42
C LYS A 68 -2.14 -7.69 -9.93
N GLU A 69 -3.06 -7.33 -9.03
CA GLU A 69 -4.29 -6.58 -9.37
C GLU A 69 -3.98 -5.18 -9.91
N GLU A 70 -3.08 -4.45 -9.24
CA GLU A 70 -2.78 -3.06 -9.59
C GLU A 70 -1.73 -2.88 -10.70
N THR A 71 -0.84 -3.86 -10.88
CA THR A 71 0.30 -3.72 -11.81
C THR A 71 0.41 -4.81 -12.86
N GLY A 72 -0.38 -5.88 -12.75
CA GLY A 72 -0.29 -7.06 -13.60
C GLY A 72 0.96 -7.93 -13.35
N LEU A 73 1.85 -7.53 -12.45
CA LEU A 73 3.11 -8.23 -12.20
C LEU A 73 2.96 -9.32 -11.14
N GLU A 74 3.59 -10.46 -11.39
CA GLU A 74 3.84 -11.47 -10.37
C GLU A 74 5.15 -11.15 -9.66
N VAL A 75 5.09 -11.08 -8.33
CA VAL A 75 6.21 -10.62 -7.51
C VAL A 75 6.74 -11.71 -6.61
N THR A 76 8.04 -11.63 -6.32
CA THR A 76 8.68 -12.39 -5.24
C THR A 76 9.04 -11.42 -4.13
N LEU A 77 8.47 -11.60 -2.93
CA LEU A 77 8.80 -10.81 -1.75
C LEU A 77 10.24 -11.12 -1.33
N ILE A 78 11.06 -10.08 -1.11
CA ILE A 78 12.48 -10.25 -0.76
C ILE A 78 12.82 -9.68 0.61
N HIS A 79 12.04 -8.71 1.11
CA HIS A 79 12.32 -8.07 2.39
C HIS A 79 11.06 -7.45 3.00
N LEU A 80 10.91 -7.58 4.31
CA LEU A 80 9.94 -6.79 5.07
C LEU A 80 10.63 -5.47 5.46
N LEU A 81 10.24 -4.38 4.81
CA LEU A 81 10.84 -3.06 5.04
C LEU A 81 10.46 -2.51 6.40
N GLY A 82 9.19 -2.62 6.77
CA GLY A 82 8.71 -2.15 8.05
C GLY A 82 7.19 -2.07 8.16
N VAL A 83 6.74 -1.54 9.30
CA VAL A 83 5.32 -1.26 9.57
C VAL A 83 5.14 0.24 9.76
N TYR A 84 4.19 0.80 9.04
CA TYR A 84 3.85 2.23 9.06
C TYR A 84 2.42 2.41 9.58
N SER A 85 2.30 2.99 10.77
CA SER A 85 1.04 2.97 11.52
C SER A 85 0.64 4.33 12.12
N ASP A 86 1.23 5.43 11.66
CA ASP A 86 0.84 6.76 12.11
C ASP A 86 -0.66 6.97 11.79
N PRO A 87 -1.50 7.34 12.77
CA PRO A 87 -2.92 7.61 12.52
C PRO A 87 -3.19 8.67 11.46
N ALA A 88 -2.24 9.58 11.21
CA ALA A 88 -2.34 10.64 10.23
C ALA A 88 -1.87 10.24 8.82
N ARG A 89 -1.33 8.99 8.64
CA ARG A 89 -0.81 8.55 7.35
C ARG A 89 -1.85 8.51 6.22
N ASP A 90 -3.11 8.25 6.56
CA ASP A 90 -4.25 8.28 5.65
C ASP A 90 -5.38 9.10 6.28
N SER A 91 -5.73 10.22 5.67
CA SER A 91 -6.75 11.13 6.18
C SER A 91 -8.17 10.54 6.23
N ARG A 92 -8.42 9.46 5.50
CA ARG A 92 -9.74 8.80 5.40
C ARG A 92 -10.02 7.89 6.58
N LYS A 93 -8.98 7.17 7.07
CA LYS A 93 -9.07 6.28 8.23
C LYS A 93 -7.70 5.87 8.74
N HIS A 94 -7.64 5.46 10.01
CA HIS A 94 -6.42 4.87 10.57
C HIS A 94 -6.13 3.52 9.91
N THR A 95 -4.98 3.43 9.25
CA THR A 95 -4.46 2.19 8.63
C THR A 95 -3.13 1.80 9.26
N ILE A 96 -2.82 0.51 9.25
CA ILE A 96 -1.51 -0.04 9.59
C ILE A 96 -0.99 -0.75 8.36
N SER A 97 0.07 -0.20 7.75
CA SER A 97 0.67 -0.79 6.56
C SER A 97 1.85 -1.67 6.92
N THR A 98 1.81 -2.90 6.44
CA THR A 98 2.97 -3.79 6.36
C THR A 98 3.59 -3.62 4.99
N THR A 99 4.80 -3.06 4.92
CA THR A 99 5.44 -2.71 3.65
C THR A 99 6.54 -3.69 3.29
N PHE A 100 6.44 -4.26 2.09
CA PHE A 100 7.41 -5.20 1.53
C PHE A 100 8.22 -4.59 0.41
N VAL A 101 9.46 -5.07 0.24
CA VAL A 101 10.23 -4.96 -0.99
C VAL A 101 10.08 -6.27 -1.76
N ALA A 102 9.82 -6.18 -3.04
CA ALA A 102 9.60 -7.33 -3.91
C ALA A 102 10.33 -7.15 -5.24
N ARG A 103 10.56 -8.24 -5.95
CA ARG A 103 11.10 -8.24 -7.32
C ARG A 103 10.12 -8.82 -8.30
N ALA A 104 10.11 -8.23 -9.49
CA ALA A 104 9.38 -8.74 -10.64
C ALA A 104 10.19 -8.54 -11.93
N THR A 105 9.72 -9.20 -12.99
CA THR A 105 10.17 -9.00 -14.37
C THR A 105 8.99 -8.56 -15.23
N GLY A 106 9.26 -7.87 -16.32
CA GLY A 106 8.24 -7.41 -17.26
C GLY A 106 7.88 -5.94 -17.09
N ARG A 107 6.79 -5.55 -17.72
CA ARG A 107 6.30 -4.15 -17.68
C ARG A 107 5.02 -4.06 -16.86
N PRO A 108 4.92 -3.11 -15.94
CA PRO A 108 3.68 -2.90 -15.22
C PRO A 108 2.61 -2.34 -16.15
N VAL A 109 1.38 -2.78 -15.93
CA VAL A 109 0.18 -2.31 -16.60
C VAL A 109 -0.84 -1.97 -15.51
N GLY A 110 -1.34 -0.74 -15.52
CA GLY A 110 -2.36 -0.33 -14.54
C GLY A 110 -3.60 -1.21 -14.62
N GLY A 111 -4.13 -1.56 -13.48
CA GLY A 111 -5.35 -2.34 -13.36
C GLY A 111 -6.09 -1.97 -12.08
N ASP A 112 -7.31 -2.44 -11.91
CA ASP A 112 -8.18 -2.20 -10.78
C ASP A 112 -8.28 -0.71 -10.39
N ASP A 113 -7.79 -0.30 -9.24
CA ASP A 113 -7.81 1.09 -8.75
C ASP A 113 -6.68 1.95 -9.31
N ALA A 114 -5.75 1.38 -10.09
CA ALA A 114 -4.67 2.08 -10.76
C ALA A 114 -5.10 2.57 -12.16
N ARG A 115 -5.09 3.90 -12.37
CA ARG A 115 -5.27 4.47 -13.72
C ARG A 115 -4.10 4.14 -14.62
N HIS A 116 -2.91 4.16 -14.06
CA HIS A 116 -1.65 3.94 -14.75
C HIS A 116 -0.62 3.36 -13.79
N ALA A 117 0.25 2.48 -14.29
CA ALA A 117 1.40 1.96 -13.56
C ALA A 117 2.67 2.20 -14.38
N ALA A 118 3.71 2.74 -13.75
CA ALA A 118 4.93 3.11 -14.44
C ALA A 118 6.19 2.86 -13.58
N LEU A 119 7.33 2.79 -14.26
CA LEU A 119 8.64 2.56 -13.67
C LEU A 119 9.38 3.88 -13.46
N PHE A 120 9.86 4.10 -12.24
CA PHE A 120 10.64 5.29 -11.85
C PHE A 120 11.97 4.88 -11.23
N ALA A 121 13.01 5.68 -11.50
CA ALA A 121 14.25 5.55 -10.75
C ALA A 121 13.99 5.98 -9.28
N PRO A 122 14.52 5.24 -8.26
CA PRO A 122 14.24 5.52 -6.86
C PRO A 122 14.66 6.93 -6.38
N ASN A 123 15.55 7.58 -7.10
CA ASN A 123 16.01 8.95 -6.84
C ASN A 123 15.32 10.02 -7.69
N ARG A 124 14.35 9.62 -8.55
CA ARG A 124 13.64 10.53 -9.46
C ARG A 124 12.17 10.15 -9.53
N LEU A 125 11.46 10.48 -8.47
CA LEU A 125 10.07 10.10 -8.26
C LEU A 125 9.11 11.16 -8.83
N PRO A 126 7.90 10.76 -9.24
CA PRO A 126 6.87 11.68 -9.66
C PRO A 126 6.24 12.40 -8.46
N GLU A 127 5.56 13.50 -8.73
CA GLU A 127 4.80 14.26 -7.73
C GLU A 127 3.35 14.46 -8.21
N PRO A 128 2.38 14.57 -7.28
CA PRO A 128 2.52 14.37 -5.84
C PRO A 128 2.55 12.87 -5.47
N LEU A 129 3.33 12.53 -4.45
CA LEU A 129 3.18 11.25 -3.74
C LEU A 129 2.09 11.39 -2.68
N VAL A 130 1.23 10.39 -2.56
CA VAL A 130 0.13 10.39 -1.58
C VAL A 130 0.50 9.59 -0.32
N PHE A 131 -0.29 9.76 0.73
CA PHE A 131 -0.09 9.13 2.04
C PHE A 131 1.27 9.51 2.65
N ASP A 132 1.89 8.58 3.35
CA ASP A 132 3.26 8.68 3.86
C ASP A 132 4.29 7.96 2.95
N HIS A 133 3.97 7.82 1.67
CA HIS A 133 4.80 7.07 0.72
C HIS A 133 6.15 7.71 0.43
N ASP A 134 6.28 9.02 0.59
CA ASP A 134 7.57 9.73 0.56
C ASP A 134 8.52 9.22 1.67
N ARG A 135 7.99 9.04 2.89
CA ARG A 135 8.71 8.47 4.02
C ARG A 135 9.11 7.01 3.77
N ILE A 136 8.16 6.20 3.31
CA ILE A 136 8.41 4.78 3.00
C ILE A 136 9.52 4.65 1.95
N LEU A 137 9.47 5.44 0.88
CA LEU A 137 10.46 5.42 -0.18
C LEU A 137 11.83 5.98 0.26
N LYS A 138 11.85 6.88 1.23
CA LYS A 138 13.10 7.31 1.87
C LYS A 138 13.73 6.17 2.66
N ASP A 139 12.95 5.44 3.45
CA ASP A 139 13.44 4.29 4.22
C ASP A 139 13.92 3.16 3.30
N TYR A 140 13.22 2.92 2.18
CA TYR A 140 13.66 2.00 1.14
C TYR A 140 15.02 2.39 0.54
N ARG A 141 15.24 3.67 0.21
CA ARG A 141 16.55 4.13 -0.29
C ARG A 141 17.66 3.91 0.74
N ASN A 142 17.39 4.18 2.01
CA ASN A 142 18.33 3.92 3.09
C ASN A 142 18.67 2.43 3.20
N TRP A 143 17.66 1.56 3.14
CA TRP A 143 17.85 0.12 3.16
C TRP A 143 18.72 -0.36 1.98
N MET A 144 18.45 0.11 0.75
CA MET A 144 19.27 -0.24 -0.42
C MET A 144 20.75 0.10 -0.23
N HIS A 145 21.05 1.26 0.36
CA HIS A 145 22.42 1.69 0.58
C HIS A 145 23.19 0.87 1.63
N HIS A 146 22.47 0.22 2.56
CA HIS A 146 23.08 -0.61 3.60
C HIS A 146 23.12 -2.11 3.22
N SER A 147 22.39 -2.49 2.17
CA SER A 147 22.29 -3.88 1.70
C SER A 147 23.12 -4.15 0.44
N ALA A 148 23.81 -3.14 -0.08
CA ALA A 148 24.66 -3.21 -1.26
C ALA A 148 26.10 -3.64 -0.93
#